data_72a47546d01bf330c7279ba287793816
#
_entry.id   72a47546d01bf330c7279ba287793816
#
_cell.length_a   1.000
_cell.length_b   1.000
_cell.length_c   1.000
_cell.angle_alpha   90.00
_cell.angle_beta   90.00
_cell.angle_gamma   90.00
#
_symmetry.space_group_name_H-M   'P 1'
#
loop_
_entity.id
_entity.type
_entity.pdbx_description
1 polymer ?
#
loop_
_entity_poly.entity_id
_entity_poly.type
_entity_poly.pdbx_seq_one_letter_code
_entity_poly.pdbx_strand_id
1 'polypeptide(L)'
;MIQQLSKWILYKRLGWTKEITIAHPEKYIICLAPHTSNWDLLIGQLYAHAEGIKSNFLMKEWFFWPLGPIFRKMGGIPVWRSKHTSMTDNLAEEARKRDHFCLCITPEGTRSLNPDWKKGFYFIALKAGIPILLYGADYQKRLITCTKQIIPSGDLDADMREIKLYFKDFKGKKPEKFTIGNI
;
A
#
# COMPACT_ATOMS: atom_id res chain seq x y z
N MET A 1 11.67 3.54 -21.19
CA MET A 1 10.62 2.97 -22.05
C MET A 1 9.36 2.59 -21.26
N ILE A 2 9.41 1.69 -20.27
CA ILE A 2 8.24 1.23 -19.49
C ILE A 2 7.53 2.40 -18.77
N GLN A 3 8.26 3.33 -18.17
CA GLN A 3 7.69 4.47 -17.45
C GLN A 3 6.85 5.36 -18.37
N GLN A 4 7.37 5.71 -19.56
CA GLN A 4 6.65 6.54 -20.50
C GLN A 4 5.40 5.84 -21.05
N LEU A 5 5.50 4.55 -21.34
CA LEU A 5 4.35 3.74 -21.76
C LEU A 5 3.28 3.70 -20.67
N SER A 6 3.66 3.48 -19.42
CA SER A 6 2.74 3.47 -18.28
C SER A 6 2.05 4.83 -18.09
N LYS A 7 2.79 5.95 -18.22
CA LYS A 7 2.22 7.30 -18.20
C LYS A 7 1.19 7.50 -19.32
N TRP A 8 1.53 7.09 -20.54
CA TRP A 8 0.62 7.22 -21.67
C TRP A 8 -0.65 6.40 -21.47
N ILE A 9 -0.52 5.12 -21.06
CA ILE A 9 -1.68 4.24 -20.81
C ILE A 9 -2.54 4.84 -19.71
N LEU A 10 -1.95 5.14 -18.54
CA LEU A 10 -2.71 5.55 -17.35
C LEU A 10 -3.40 6.91 -17.57
N TYR A 11 -2.63 7.92 -18.00
CA TYR A 11 -3.12 9.29 -18.05
C TYR A 11 -3.81 9.64 -19.37
N LYS A 12 -3.24 9.22 -20.52
CA LYS A 12 -3.81 9.60 -21.83
C LYS A 12 -4.88 8.63 -22.31
N ARG A 13 -4.66 7.30 -22.16
CA ARG A 13 -5.61 6.30 -22.69
C ARG A 13 -6.74 5.98 -21.74
N LEU A 14 -6.45 5.84 -20.44
CA LEU A 14 -7.44 5.52 -19.42
C LEU A 14 -8.04 6.76 -18.74
N GLY A 15 -7.47 7.95 -18.95
CA GLY A 15 -7.97 9.23 -18.46
C GLY A 15 -7.89 9.39 -16.95
N TRP A 16 -6.95 8.72 -16.28
CA TRP A 16 -6.70 8.94 -14.87
C TRP A 16 -5.96 10.24 -14.64
N THR A 17 -6.18 10.82 -13.47
CA THR A 17 -5.47 12.00 -12.97
C THR A 17 -4.87 11.69 -11.60
N LYS A 18 -4.02 12.58 -11.10
CA LYS A 18 -3.43 12.42 -9.76
C LYS A 18 -3.45 13.72 -8.99
N GLU A 19 -3.56 13.61 -7.66
CA GLU A 19 -3.42 14.68 -6.70
C GLU A 19 -2.52 14.19 -5.56
N ILE A 20 -1.24 14.54 -5.62
CA ILE A 20 -0.22 14.09 -4.69
C ILE A 20 0.40 15.31 -4.06
N THR A 21 0.11 15.55 -2.77
CA THR A 21 0.65 16.69 -2.02
C THR A 21 1.67 16.25 -0.97
N ILE A 22 1.74 14.94 -0.68
CA ILE A 22 2.68 14.38 0.29
C ILE A 22 3.94 13.91 -0.42
N ALA A 23 5.10 14.38 0.04
CA ALA A 23 6.39 13.89 -0.42
C ALA A 23 6.61 12.45 0.05
N HIS A 24 7.23 11.63 -0.81
CA HIS A 24 7.59 10.26 -0.47
C HIS A 24 8.95 10.25 0.26
N PRO A 25 9.01 9.85 1.53
CA PRO A 25 10.29 9.62 2.21
C PRO A 25 10.94 8.33 1.70
N GLU A 26 12.16 8.05 2.13
CA GLU A 26 12.84 6.80 1.74
C GLU A 26 12.15 5.55 2.29
N LYS A 27 11.46 5.67 3.44
CA LYS A 27 10.79 4.56 4.11
C LYS A 27 9.37 4.94 4.48
N TYR A 28 8.40 4.16 3.99
CA TYR A 28 6.98 4.40 4.27
C TYR A 28 6.13 3.17 3.95
N ILE A 29 4.92 3.17 4.45
CA ILE A 29 3.88 2.22 4.03
C ILE A 29 2.85 2.96 3.18
N ILE A 30 2.45 2.37 2.08
CA ILE A 30 1.27 2.77 1.32
C ILE A 30 0.06 2.01 1.87
N CYS A 31 -0.88 2.74 2.46
CA CYS A 31 -2.21 2.24 2.78
C CYS A 31 -3.13 2.60 1.61
N LEU A 32 -3.48 1.61 0.80
CA LEU A 32 -4.29 1.79 -0.41
C LEU A 32 -5.72 1.30 -0.19
N ALA A 33 -6.69 2.18 -0.38
CA ALA A 33 -8.12 1.84 -0.42
C ALA A 33 -8.87 2.77 -1.40
N PRO A 34 -10.05 2.40 -1.90
CA PRO A 34 -10.73 1.10 -1.82
C PRO A 34 -10.05 -0.03 -2.61
N HIS A 35 -10.16 -1.29 -2.13
CA HIS A 35 -9.68 -2.48 -2.84
C HIS A 35 -10.83 -3.43 -3.15
N THR A 36 -11.45 -3.26 -4.30
CA THR A 36 -12.73 -3.91 -4.65
C THR A 36 -12.66 -4.77 -5.90
N SER A 37 -11.51 -4.75 -6.61
CA SER A 37 -11.36 -5.42 -7.90
C SER A 37 -9.90 -5.79 -8.21
N ASN A 38 -9.70 -6.73 -9.14
CA ASN A 38 -8.36 -7.00 -9.72
C ASN A 38 -7.81 -5.82 -10.53
N TRP A 39 -8.70 -4.94 -11.01
CA TRP A 39 -8.29 -3.71 -11.69
C TRP A 39 -7.47 -2.77 -10.80
N ASP A 40 -7.67 -2.83 -9.50
CA ASP A 40 -6.92 -2.00 -8.54
C ASP A 40 -5.43 -2.31 -8.60
N LEU A 41 -5.08 -3.61 -8.75
CA LEU A 41 -3.69 -4.03 -8.96
C LEU A 41 -3.12 -3.46 -10.27
N LEU A 42 -3.87 -3.55 -11.37
CA LEU A 42 -3.42 -3.06 -12.67
C LEU A 42 -3.21 -1.55 -12.65
N ILE A 43 -4.17 -0.78 -12.14
CA ILE A 43 -4.06 0.68 -12.02
C ILE A 43 -2.92 1.06 -11.08
N GLY A 44 -2.80 0.37 -9.94
CA GLY A 44 -1.70 0.59 -8.98
C GLY A 44 -0.31 0.32 -9.58
N GLN A 45 -0.15 -0.76 -10.36
CA GLN A 45 1.10 -1.07 -11.05
C GLN A 45 1.43 -0.06 -12.17
N LEU A 46 0.43 0.32 -12.96
CA LEU A 46 0.61 1.37 -13.98
C LEU A 46 1.03 2.69 -13.33
N TYR A 47 0.40 3.05 -12.21
CA TYR A 47 0.74 4.25 -11.46
C TYR A 47 2.16 4.18 -10.88
N ALA A 48 2.50 3.08 -10.20
CA ALA A 48 3.83 2.90 -9.63
C ALA A 48 4.93 3.01 -10.69
N HIS A 49 4.75 2.36 -11.86
CA HIS A 49 5.68 2.47 -12.98
C HIS A 49 5.72 3.89 -13.57
N ALA A 50 4.54 4.54 -13.72
CA ALA A 50 4.46 5.90 -14.25
C ALA A 50 5.21 6.91 -13.39
N GLU A 51 5.09 6.79 -12.07
CA GLU A 51 5.70 7.72 -11.12
C GLU A 51 7.10 7.27 -10.62
N GLY A 52 7.55 6.09 -11.03
CA GLY A 52 8.86 5.56 -10.62
C GLY A 52 8.91 5.09 -9.17
N ILE A 53 7.74 4.73 -8.61
CA ILE A 53 7.66 4.23 -7.24
C ILE A 53 8.23 2.81 -7.20
N LYS A 54 9.27 2.61 -6.41
CA LYS A 54 9.89 1.30 -6.19
C LYS A 54 9.26 0.66 -4.96
N SER A 55 8.18 -0.10 -5.16
CA SER A 55 7.53 -0.81 -4.06
C SER A 55 8.19 -2.16 -3.78
N ASN A 56 8.26 -2.51 -2.50
CA ASN A 56 8.63 -3.85 -2.07
C ASN A 56 7.42 -4.79 -2.21
N PHE A 57 7.69 -6.07 -2.43
CA PHE A 57 6.67 -7.11 -2.47
C PHE A 57 7.01 -8.26 -1.54
N LEU A 58 5.97 -8.85 -0.95
CA LEU A 58 6.11 -9.97 -0.03
C LEU A 58 6.14 -11.29 -0.80
N MET A 59 7.08 -12.15 -0.47
CA MET A 59 7.24 -13.46 -1.08
C MET A 59 7.57 -14.49 -0.01
N LYS A 60 7.02 -15.70 -0.12
CA LYS A 60 7.36 -16.80 0.80
C LYS A 60 8.86 -17.07 0.75
N GLU A 61 9.49 -17.32 1.89
CA GLU A 61 10.95 -17.51 2.03
C GLU A 61 11.53 -18.57 1.09
N TRP A 62 10.80 -19.67 0.86
CA TRP A 62 11.29 -20.78 0.03
C TRP A 62 11.54 -20.38 -1.43
N PHE A 63 10.88 -19.33 -1.95
CA PHE A 63 11.19 -18.80 -3.28
C PHE A 63 12.55 -18.09 -3.34
N PHE A 64 13.11 -17.70 -2.17
CA PHE A 64 14.43 -17.09 -2.13
C PHE A 64 15.57 -18.09 -2.31
N TRP A 65 15.30 -19.36 -2.25
CA TRP A 65 16.29 -20.38 -2.57
C TRP A 65 16.04 -20.96 -3.98
N PRO A 66 17.01 -20.92 -4.94
CA PRO A 66 18.37 -20.34 -4.86
C PRO A 66 18.46 -18.87 -5.31
N LEU A 67 17.38 -18.22 -5.75
CA LEU A 67 17.35 -16.91 -6.42
C LEU A 67 17.24 -15.70 -5.46
N GLY A 68 17.48 -15.91 -4.19
CA GLY A 68 17.34 -14.89 -3.14
C GLY A 68 18.00 -13.55 -3.43
N PRO A 69 19.25 -13.47 -3.85
CA PRO A 69 19.92 -12.21 -4.17
C PRO A 69 19.20 -11.41 -5.27
N ILE A 70 18.67 -12.11 -6.29
CA ILE A 70 17.92 -11.48 -7.39
C ILE A 70 16.61 -10.89 -6.87
N PHE A 71 15.81 -11.68 -6.11
CA PHE A 71 14.53 -11.21 -5.57
C PHE A 71 14.72 -10.05 -4.59
N ARG A 72 15.76 -10.07 -3.73
CA ARG A 72 16.10 -8.95 -2.85
C ARG A 72 16.42 -7.68 -3.64
N LYS A 73 17.22 -7.80 -4.71
CA LYS A 73 17.53 -6.67 -5.60
C LYS A 73 16.28 -6.11 -6.30
N MET A 74 15.31 -6.96 -6.59
CA MET A 74 14.00 -6.56 -7.16
C MET A 74 13.04 -5.97 -6.11
N GLY A 75 13.42 -5.88 -4.84
CA GLY A 75 12.57 -5.37 -3.77
C GLY A 75 11.77 -6.44 -3.03
N GLY A 76 12.04 -7.73 -3.29
CA GLY A 76 11.39 -8.84 -2.60
C GLY A 76 11.76 -8.88 -1.11
N ILE A 77 10.76 -9.14 -0.27
CA ILE A 77 10.91 -9.33 1.17
C ILE A 77 10.46 -10.75 1.50
N PRO A 78 11.37 -11.59 2.07
CA PRO A 78 10.99 -12.93 2.49
C PRO A 78 10.04 -12.86 3.68
N VAL A 79 8.96 -13.64 3.62
CA VAL A 79 8.01 -13.77 4.71
C VAL A 79 8.18 -15.16 5.34
N TRP A 80 8.62 -15.17 6.60
CA TRP A 80 8.70 -16.38 7.41
C TRP A 80 7.41 -16.59 8.18
N ARG A 81 6.81 -17.76 8.03
CA ARG A 81 5.72 -18.20 8.93
C ARG A 81 6.32 -18.94 10.13
N SER A 82 7.24 -18.30 10.82
CA SER A 82 7.81 -18.84 12.06
C SER A 82 6.78 -18.75 13.19
N LYS A 83 6.71 -19.76 14.04
CA LYS A 83 5.87 -19.76 15.25
C LYS A 83 6.36 -18.77 16.33
N HIS A 84 7.58 -18.23 16.18
CA HIS A 84 8.25 -17.45 17.22
C HIS A 84 8.31 -15.93 16.95
N THR A 85 8.03 -15.49 15.71
CA THR A 85 8.10 -14.07 15.39
C THR A 85 6.89 -13.67 14.54
N SER A 86 6.21 -12.60 14.92
CA SER A 86 5.08 -12.11 14.14
C SER A 86 5.54 -11.56 12.78
N MET A 87 4.71 -11.69 11.75
CA MET A 87 5.00 -11.13 10.43
C MET A 87 5.23 -9.60 10.51
N THR A 88 4.51 -8.92 11.40
CA THR A 88 4.65 -7.48 11.62
C THR A 88 6.02 -7.12 12.19
N ASP A 89 6.57 -7.94 13.09
CA ASP A 89 7.89 -7.71 13.67
C ASP A 89 8.98 -7.89 12.62
N ASN A 90 8.90 -8.95 11.83
CA ASN A 90 9.83 -9.20 10.73
C ASN A 90 9.84 -8.07 9.71
N LEU A 91 8.66 -7.57 9.32
CA LEU A 91 8.55 -6.47 8.36
C LEU A 91 9.03 -5.14 8.92
N ALA A 92 8.79 -4.87 10.20
CA ALA A 92 9.30 -3.69 10.87
C ALA A 92 10.83 -3.72 10.95
N GLU A 93 11.42 -4.89 11.23
CA GLU A 93 12.87 -5.07 11.25
C GLU A 93 13.49 -4.90 9.85
N GLU A 94 12.87 -5.48 8.81
CA GLU A 94 13.28 -5.28 7.42
C GLU A 94 13.22 -3.80 7.02
N ALA A 95 12.18 -3.07 7.44
CA ALA A 95 12.06 -1.63 7.18
C ALA A 95 13.18 -0.83 7.85
N ARG A 96 13.58 -1.19 9.08
CA ARG A 96 14.70 -0.53 9.76
C ARG A 96 16.04 -0.76 9.08
N LYS A 97 16.27 -2.00 8.62
CA LYS A 97 17.56 -2.42 8.02
C LYS A 97 17.83 -1.89 6.62
N ARG A 98 16.78 -1.56 5.86
CA ARG A 98 16.92 -1.12 4.47
C ARG A 98 17.05 0.40 4.39
N ASP A 99 17.79 0.90 3.41
CA ASP A 99 17.85 2.33 3.10
C ASP A 99 16.53 2.80 2.47
N HIS A 100 15.92 1.95 1.64
CA HIS A 100 14.63 2.19 1.02
C HIS A 100 13.62 1.10 1.39
N PHE A 101 12.43 1.51 1.82
CA PHE A 101 11.32 0.61 2.13
C PHE A 101 9.99 1.23 1.76
N CYS A 102 9.31 0.63 0.80
CA CYS A 102 7.96 1.02 0.39
C CYS A 102 7.09 -0.23 0.25
N LEU A 103 6.19 -0.44 1.20
CA LEU A 103 5.30 -1.59 1.20
C LEU A 103 3.86 -1.14 0.99
N CYS A 104 3.22 -1.59 -0.11
CA CYS A 104 1.82 -1.31 -0.38
C CYS A 104 0.93 -2.38 0.26
N ILE A 105 -0.02 -1.94 1.06
CA ILE A 105 -0.99 -2.79 1.76
C ILE A 105 -2.39 -2.24 1.56
N THR A 106 -3.34 -3.14 1.29
CA THR A 106 -4.76 -2.85 1.29
C THR A 106 -5.34 -3.29 2.64
N PRO A 107 -5.81 -2.35 3.47
CA PRO A 107 -6.21 -2.66 4.85
C PRO A 107 -7.45 -3.57 4.92
N GLU A 108 -8.30 -3.54 3.90
CA GLU A 108 -9.46 -4.43 3.77
C GLU A 108 -9.07 -5.91 3.77
N GLY A 109 -7.87 -6.26 3.26
CA GLY A 109 -7.33 -7.61 3.21
C GLY A 109 -8.08 -8.55 2.25
N THR A 110 -9.08 -8.04 1.56
CA THR A 110 -9.92 -8.76 0.58
C THR A 110 -10.51 -7.78 -0.42
N ARG A 111 -11.09 -8.28 -1.51
CA ARG A 111 -11.88 -7.51 -2.50
C ARG A 111 -13.39 -7.65 -2.30
N SER A 112 -13.79 -8.34 -1.25
CA SER A 112 -15.18 -8.45 -0.80
C SER A 112 -15.43 -7.44 0.31
N LEU A 113 -16.69 -7.09 0.53
CA LEU A 113 -17.08 -6.20 1.61
C LEU A 113 -16.52 -6.70 2.95
N ASN A 114 -15.71 -5.89 3.60
CA ASN A 114 -15.12 -6.22 4.89
C ASN A 114 -15.07 -4.97 5.78
N PRO A 115 -15.88 -4.87 6.82
CA PRO A 115 -15.84 -3.78 7.79
C PRO A 115 -14.62 -3.85 8.72
N ASP A 116 -14.02 -5.04 8.89
CA ASP A 116 -12.94 -5.31 9.83
C ASP A 116 -11.57 -5.16 9.15
N TRP A 117 -11.11 -3.93 9.02
CA TRP A 117 -9.82 -3.63 8.43
C TRP A 117 -8.67 -4.24 9.22
N LYS A 118 -7.70 -4.82 8.50
CA LYS A 118 -6.49 -5.39 9.09
C LYS A 118 -5.57 -4.27 9.59
N LYS A 119 -5.07 -4.43 10.82
CA LYS A 119 -4.26 -3.43 11.53
C LYS A 119 -2.75 -3.70 11.41
N GLY A 120 -2.34 -4.75 10.70
CA GLY A 120 -0.94 -5.17 10.61
C GLY A 120 -0.01 -4.07 10.05
N PHE A 121 -0.45 -3.33 9.05
CA PHE A 121 0.33 -2.24 8.45
C PHE A 121 0.64 -1.11 9.45
N TYR A 122 -0.29 -0.81 10.34
CA TYR A 122 -0.14 0.17 11.40
C TYR A 122 0.98 -0.24 12.37
N PHE A 123 0.95 -1.49 12.84
CA PHE A 123 1.98 -1.99 13.75
C PHE A 123 3.35 -2.10 13.10
N ILE A 124 3.44 -2.39 11.79
CA ILE A 124 4.71 -2.35 11.05
C ILE A 124 5.25 -0.92 11.05
N ALA A 125 4.42 0.05 10.71
CA ALA A 125 4.81 1.47 10.65
C ALA A 125 5.23 1.99 12.04
N LEU A 126 4.43 1.73 13.07
CA LEU A 126 4.70 2.13 14.45
C LEU A 126 6.04 1.57 14.95
N LYS A 127 6.26 0.25 14.78
CA LYS A 127 7.49 -0.41 15.21
C LYS A 127 8.72 0.01 14.42
N ALA A 128 8.55 0.33 13.14
CA ALA A 128 9.64 0.79 12.28
C ALA A 128 9.93 2.29 12.41
N GLY A 129 9.04 3.08 13.01
CA GLY A 129 9.13 4.52 13.10
C GLY A 129 8.99 5.21 11.74
N ILE A 130 8.12 4.69 10.85
CA ILE A 130 7.94 5.20 9.49
C ILE A 130 6.50 5.67 9.26
N PRO A 131 6.26 6.65 8.37
CA PRO A 131 4.91 7.13 8.07
C PRO A 131 4.10 6.13 7.23
N ILE A 132 2.78 6.29 7.32
CA ILE A 132 1.78 5.63 6.48
C ILE A 132 1.23 6.69 5.53
N LEU A 133 1.41 6.53 4.23
CA LEU A 133 0.86 7.38 3.19
C LEU A 133 -0.50 6.83 2.76
N LEU A 134 -1.54 7.66 2.80
CA LEU A 134 -2.89 7.25 2.45
C LEU A 134 -3.12 7.46 0.95
N TYR A 135 -3.17 6.35 0.21
CA TYR A 135 -3.42 6.35 -1.22
C TYR A 135 -4.86 5.97 -1.53
N GLY A 136 -5.59 6.89 -2.13
CA GLY A 136 -6.96 6.67 -2.61
C GLY A 136 -7.00 6.46 -4.12
N ALA A 137 -7.76 5.47 -4.59
CA ALA A 137 -8.07 5.28 -5.99
C ALA A 137 -9.58 5.43 -6.20
N ASP A 138 -10.00 6.61 -6.65
CA ASP A 138 -11.40 6.90 -6.95
C ASP A 138 -11.71 6.60 -8.42
N TYR A 139 -12.47 5.54 -8.67
CA TYR A 139 -12.82 5.11 -10.03
C TYR A 139 -13.90 5.98 -10.67
N GLN A 140 -14.75 6.62 -9.89
CA GLN A 140 -15.77 7.52 -10.41
C GLN A 140 -15.12 8.78 -10.97
N LYS A 141 -14.15 9.32 -10.25
CA LYS A 141 -13.38 10.51 -10.65
C LYS A 141 -12.18 10.18 -11.53
N ARG A 142 -11.79 8.90 -11.63
CA ARG A 142 -10.51 8.44 -12.22
C ARG A 142 -9.33 9.20 -11.63
N LEU A 143 -9.30 9.29 -10.32
CA LEU A 143 -8.34 10.09 -9.57
C LEU A 143 -7.56 9.22 -8.58
N ILE A 144 -6.24 9.34 -8.61
CA ILE A 144 -5.35 8.79 -7.60
C ILE A 144 -4.89 9.92 -6.70
N THR A 145 -5.09 9.77 -5.40
CA THR A 145 -4.72 10.80 -4.42
C THR A 145 -3.73 10.27 -3.39
N CYS A 146 -2.85 11.14 -2.90
CA CYS A 146 -2.09 10.99 -1.68
C CYS A 146 -1.91 12.39 -1.06
N THR A 147 -2.90 12.81 -0.31
CA THR A 147 -2.95 14.16 0.30
C THR A 147 -2.79 14.13 1.81
N LYS A 148 -2.63 12.93 2.38
CA LYS A 148 -2.48 12.75 3.82
C LYS A 148 -1.51 11.63 4.15
N GLN A 149 -0.72 11.84 5.21
CA GLN A 149 0.08 10.81 5.86
C GLN A 149 -0.28 10.72 7.34
N ILE A 150 -0.10 9.54 7.91
CA ILE A 150 -0.22 9.28 9.34
C ILE A 150 1.14 8.86 9.87
N ILE A 151 1.60 9.54 10.89
CA ILE A 151 2.72 9.07 11.71
C ILE A 151 2.07 8.38 12.91
N PRO A 152 2.21 7.04 13.05
CA PRO A 152 1.52 6.31 14.12
C PRO A 152 1.82 6.90 15.49
N SER A 153 0.76 7.31 16.20
CA SER A 153 0.88 7.95 17.52
C SER A 153 1.04 6.94 18.66
N GLY A 154 0.65 5.68 18.42
CA GLY A 154 0.49 4.65 19.44
C GLY A 154 -0.97 4.48 19.89
N ASP A 155 -1.83 5.48 19.67
CA ASP A 155 -3.28 5.34 19.84
C ASP A 155 -3.89 4.74 18.56
N LEU A 156 -4.02 3.41 18.58
CA LEU A 156 -4.50 2.65 17.43
C LEU A 156 -5.91 3.08 16.98
N ASP A 157 -6.80 3.34 17.92
CA ASP A 157 -8.20 3.61 17.59
C ASP A 157 -8.36 5.01 17.01
N ALA A 158 -7.66 6.00 17.56
CA ALA A 158 -7.64 7.35 17.01
C ALA A 158 -7.02 7.38 15.61
N ASP A 159 -5.84 6.76 15.43
CA ASP A 159 -5.15 6.74 14.14
C ASP A 159 -5.94 5.97 13.08
N MET A 160 -6.53 4.82 13.44
CA MET A 160 -7.36 4.03 12.51
C MET A 160 -8.66 4.75 12.14
N ARG A 161 -9.26 5.49 13.07
CA ARG A 161 -10.41 6.35 12.77
C ARG A 161 -10.05 7.41 11.74
N GLU A 162 -8.92 8.09 11.92
CA GLU A 162 -8.42 9.10 10.99
C GLU A 162 -8.15 8.51 9.60
N ILE A 163 -7.50 7.33 9.53
CA ILE A 163 -7.25 6.61 8.29
C ILE A 163 -8.58 6.27 7.59
N LYS A 164 -9.54 5.70 8.29
CA LYS A 164 -10.84 5.31 7.72
C LYS A 164 -11.62 6.51 7.21
N LEU A 165 -11.64 7.61 7.97
CA LEU A 165 -12.32 8.85 7.58
C LEU A 165 -11.75 9.45 6.29
N TYR A 166 -10.44 9.34 6.05
CA TYR A 166 -9.85 9.79 4.80
C TYR A 166 -10.47 9.09 3.58
N PHE A 167 -10.78 7.80 3.70
CA PHE A 167 -11.31 7.01 2.59
C PHE A 167 -12.83 7.00 2.44
N LYS A 168 -13.58 7.63 3.33
CA LYS A 168 -15.05 7.51 3.40
C LYS A 168 -15.78 7.83 2.09
N ASP A 169 -15.28 8.81 1.33
CA ASP A 169 -15.93 9.33 0.13
C ASP A 169 -15.38 8.73 -1.19
N PHE A 170 -14.37 7.85 -1.10
CA PHE A 170 -13.78 7.22 -2.28
C PHE A 170 -14.70 6.14 -2.85
N LYS A 171 -14.76 6.08 -4.18
CA LYS A 171 -15.55 5.06 -4.90
C LYS A 171 -14.62 4.07 -5.61
N GLY A 172 -14.56 2.85 -5.09
CA GLY A 172 -13.84 1.75 -5.74
C GLY A 172 -14.46 1.36 -7.09
N LYS A 173 -13.82 0.45 -7.83
CA LYS A 173 -14.35 -0.11 -9.08
C LYS A 173 -15.72 -0.78 -8.89
N LYS A 174 -15.95 -1.36 -7.71
CA LYS A 174 -17.21 -1.95 -7.25
C LYS A 174 -17.59 -1.30 -5.93
N PRO A 175 -18.28 -0.14 -5.94
CA PRO A 175 -18.55 0.64 -4.73
C PRO A 175 -19.30 -0.14 -3.64
N GLU A 176 -20.16 -1.06 -4.04
CA GLU A 176 -20.94 -1.93 -3.14
C GLU A 176 -20.06 -2.90 -2.30
N LYS A 177 -18.79 -3.04 -2.66
CA LYS A 177 -17.83 -3.90 -1.96
C LYS A 177 -16.90 -3.14 -1.01
N PHE A 178 -17.10 -1.83 -0.88
CA PHE A 178 -16.29 -0.98 -0.03
C PHE A 178 -17.06 -0.47 1.18
N THR A 179 -16.45 -0.51 2.34
CA THR A 179 -16.93 0.11 3.57
C THR A 179 -15.75 0.48 4.46
N ILE A 180 -15.87 1.57 5.16
CA ILE A 180 -14.93 1.93 6.23
C ILE A 180 -15.26 1.25 7.56
N GLY A 181 -16.36 0.48 7.62
CA GLY A 181 -16.84 -0.17 8.84
C GLY A 181 -17.26 0.82 9.91
N ASN A 182 -17.33 0.33 11.14
CA ASN A 182 -17.59 1.18 12.31
C ASN A 182 -16.38 2.06 12.60
N ILE A 183 -16.63 3.32 12.94
CA ILE A 183 -15.63 4.35 13.25
C ILE A 183 -15.66 4.66 14.74
#